data_9dd62a1c57ad7a8dd8c7674d3178ac7c
#
_entry.id   9dd62a1c57ad7a8dd8c7674d3178ac7c
#
_cell.length_a   1.000
_cell.length_b   1.000
_cell.length_c   1.000
_cell.angle_alpha   90.00
_cell.angle_beta   90.00
_cell.angle_gamma   90.00
#
_symmetry.space_group_name_H-M   'P 1'
#
loop_
_entity.id
_entity.type
_entity.pdbx_description
1 polymer ?
#
loop_
_entity_poly.entity_id
_entity_poly.type
_entity_poly.pdbx_seq_one_letter_code
_entity_poly.pdbx_strand_id
1 'polypeptide(L)'
;NPLAVKYYLKLGAKIIWMPTLHARNQIEYFGRDPFANHPGIRLLDENGDLKPEVLEILDLIKEYDATVATAHISIGESIAVCNAARERGVRTVLTHPDWTCTTVPADVQTQLVKKGVILEKLWFDIGINHVTAEYMAQTIRDAGVENCFMATDRGQSGKEYPVEGLM
;
A
#
# COMPACT_ATOMS: atom_id res chain seq x y z
N ASN A 1 -13.44 0.28 8.81
CA ASN A 1 -14.72 -0.29 9.26
C ASN A 1 -14.82 -1.73 8.79
N PRO A 2 -14.70 -2.76 9.69
CA PRO A 2 -14.73 -4.17 9.33
C PRO A 2 -16.02 -4.60 8.61
N LEU A 3 -17.17 -4.05 9.03
CA LEU A 3 -18.45 -4.39 8.41
C LEU A 3 -18.49 -4.01 6.92
N ALA A 4 -17.99 -2.84 6.55
CA ALA A 4 -17.89 -2.42 5.14
C ALA A 4 -16.98 -3.37 4.36
N VAL A 5 -15.81 -3.71 4.90
CA VAL A 5 -14.87 -4.66 4.27
C VAL A 5 -15.54 -6.02 4.05
N LYS A 6 -16.26 -6.53 5.06
CA LYS A 6 -16.99 -7.80 4.94
C LYS A 6 -18.00 -7.78 3.79
N TYR A 7 -18.74 -6.69 3.60
CA TYR A 7 -19.68 -6.58 2.48
C TYR A 7 -18.97 -6.55 1.13
N TYR A 8 -17.87 -5.81 0.98
CA TYR A 8 -17.12 -5.81 -0.28
C TYR A 8 -16.53 -7.18 -0.59
N LEU A 9 -16.00 -7.88 0.41
CA LEU A 9 -15.51 -9.25 0.25
C LEU A 9 -16.63 -10.22 -0.18
N LYS A 10 -17.83 -10.12 0.40
CA LYS A 10 -19.01 -10.89 -0.04
C LYS A 10 -19.43 -10.57 -1.47
N LEU A 11 -19.22 -9.35 -1.94
CA LEU A 11 -19.47 -8.95 -3.34
C LEU A 11 -18.35 -9.41 -4.29
N GLY A 12 -17.31 -10.09 -3.79
CA GLY A 12 -16.25 -10.66 -4.60
C GLY A 12 -14.97 -9.82 -4.72
N ALA A 13 -14.78 -8.81 -3.86
CA ALA A 13 -13.54 -8.06 -3.83
C ALA A 13 -12.34 -9.00 -3.57
N LYS A 14 -11.28 -8.85 -4.35
CA LYS A 14 -10.06 -9.67 -4.28
C LYS A 14 -8.89 -8.95 -3.64
N ILE A 15 -8.95 -7.63 -3.59
CA ILE A 15 -7.93 -6.80 -2.94
C ILE A 15 -8.65 -5.77 -2.08
N ILE A 16 -8.19 -5.60 -0.85
CA ILE A 16 -8.63 -4.57 0.08
C ILE A 16 -7.45 -3.62 0.30
N TRP A 17 -7.58 -2.39 -0.19
CA TRP A 17 -6.63 -1.33 0.10
C TRP A 17 -6.92 -0.71 1.46
N MET A 18 -5.87 -0.50 2.24
CA MET A 18 -5.91 0.34 3.43
C MET A 18 -6.26 1.80 3.03
N PRO A 19 -6.44 2.74 3.95
CA PRO A 19 -6.84 4.10 3.62
C PRO A 19 -5.94 4.74 2.55
N THR A 20 -6.58 5.39 1.56
CA THR A 20 -5.96 6.18 0.50
C THR A 20 -6.09 7.68 0.83
N LEU A 21 -6.96 8.41 0.14
CA LEU A 21 -7.16 9.86 0.32
C LEU A 21 -7.46 10.25 1.77
N HIS A 22 -8.09 9.37 2.54
CA HIS A 22 -8.40 9.56 3.97
C HIS A 22 -7.33 9.02 4.91
N ALA A 23 -6.20 8.51 4.40
CA ALA A 23 -5.08 8.18 5.25
C ALA A 23 -4.56 9.43 5.96
N ARG A 24 -4.37 9.36 7.28
CA ARG A 24 -3.80 10.47 8.06
C ARG A 24 -2.45 10.90 7.50
N ASN A 25 -1.62 9.93 7.10
CA ASN A 25 -0.32 10.16 6.47
C ASN A 25 -0.44 11.04 5.22
N GLN A 26 -1.40 10.76 4.33
CA GLN A 26 -1.58 11.54 3.11
C GLN A 26 -2.07 12.97 3.42
N ILE A 27 -3.01 13.11 4.36
CA ILE A 27 -3.52 14.43 4.76
C ILE A 27 -2.38 15.28 5.34
N GLU A 28 -1.56 14.71 6.22
CA GLU A 28 -0.41 15.40 6.81
C GLU A 28 0.65 15.76 5.76
N TYR A 29 0.93 14.85 4.83
CA TYR A 29 1.93 15.06 3.78
C TYR A 29 1.54 16.20 2.82
N PHE A 30 0.30 16.23 2.35
CA PHE A 30 -0.16 17.24 1.39
C PHE A 30 -0.72 18.50 2.05
N GLY A 31 -0.88 18.52 3.38
CA GLY A 31 -1.43 19.66 4.11
C GLY A 31 -2.89 19.97 3.74
N ARG A 32 -3.63 19.02 3.21
CA ARG A 32 -5.03 19.20 2.80
C ARG A 32 -5.87 17.98 3.09
N ASP A 33 -7.05 18.21 3.63
CA ASP A 33 -8.09 17.21 3.82
C ASP A 33 -9.09 17.29 2.66
N PRO A 34 -9.24 16.24 1.83
CA PRO A 34 -10.20 16.22 0.72
C PRO A 34 -11.66 16.17 1.19
N PHE A 35 -11.91 15.88 2.46
CA PHE A 35 -13.25 15.66 3.02
C PHE A 35 -13.64 16.63 4.15
N ALA A 36 -13.02 17.80 4.20
CA ALA A 36 -13.25 18.91 5.14
C ALA A 36 -13.48 18.49 6.62
N ASN A 37 -12.53 18.80 7.48
CA ASN A 37 -12.58 18.61 8.94
C ASN A 37 -12.54 17.15 9.45
N HIS A 38 -12.03 16.21 8.68
CA HIS A 38 -11.76 14.86 9.17
C HIS A 38 -10.25 14.68 9.45
N PRO A 39 -9.85 14.23 10.64
CA PRO A 39 -8.42 14.13 11.01
C PRO A 39 -7.64 13.06 10.23
N GLY A 40 -8.30 12.33 9.36
CA GLY A 40 -7.74 11.18 8.67
C GLY A 40 -7.76 9.91 9.52
N ILE A 41 -7.56 8.78 8.84
CA ILE A 41 -7.58 7.45 9.46
C ILE A 41 -6.16 7.07 9.83
N ARG A 42 -5.94 6.73 11.09
CA ARG A 42 -4.72 6.08 11.61
C ARG A 42 -5.04 4.63 11.93
N LEU A 43 -4.12 3.74 11.58
CA LEU A 43 -4.24 2.30 11.86
C LEU A 43 -3.60 1.91 13.18
N LEU A 44 -2.64 2.70 13.67
CA LEU A 44 -1.99 2.48 14.96
C LEU A 44 -2.71 3.27 16.06
N ASP A 45 -2.71 2.71 17.25
CA ASP A 45 -3.14 3.37 18.48
C ASP A 45 -2.02 4.25 19.09
N GLU A 46 -2.22 4.76 20.30
CA GLU A 46 -1.28 5.62 21.01
C GLU A 46 0.00 4.89 21.46
N ASN A 47 -0.05 3.56 21.56
CA ASN A 47 1.11 2.72 21.93
C ASN A 47 1.93 2.31 20.70
N GLY A 48 1.42 2.55 19.49
CA GLY A 48 2.03 2.12 18.23
C GLY A 48 1.62 0.72 17.80
N ASP A 49 0.59 0.15 18.41
CA ASP A 49 0.03 -1.14 18.04
C ASP A 49 -1.11 -0.98 17.02
N LEU A 50 -1.32 -2.00 16.17
CA LEU A 50 -2.46 -2.02 15.25
C LEU A 50 -3.78 -2.06 16.04
N LYS A 51 -4.69 -1.15 15.67
CA LYS A 51 -6.02 -1.10 16.28
C LYS A 51 -6.78 -2.42 16.07
N PRO A 52 -7.63 -2.84 17.02
CA PRO A 52 -8.39 -4.09 16.94
C PRO A 52 -9.18 -4.23 15.64
N GLU A 53 -9.77 -3.13 15.13
CA GLU A 53 -10.54 -3.14 13.88
C GLU A 53 -9.68 -3.45 12.66
N VAL A 54 -8.38 -3.11 12.71
CA VAL A 54 -7.43 -3.44 11.61
C VAL A 54 -7.14 -4.93 11.63
N LEU A 55 -6.94 -5.52 12.81
CA LEU A 55 -6.72 -6.95 12.97
C LEU A 55 -7.94 -7.74 12.51
N GLU A 56 -9.17 -7.32 12.88
CA GLU A 56 -10.42 -7.90 12.39
C GLU A 56 -10.53 -7.84 10.87
N ILE A 57 -10.13 -6.71 10.25
CA ILE A 57 -10.09 -6.59 8.78
C ILE A 57 -9.13 -7.62 8.18
N LEU A 58 -7.94 -7.81 8.75
CA LEU A 58 -6.99 -8.80 8.24
C LEU A 58 -7.54 -10.23 8.37
N ASP A 59 -8.23 -10.55 9.46
CA ASP A 59 -8.87 -11.85 9.64
C ASP A 59 -9.99 -12.09 8.62
N LEU A 60 -10.81 -11.06 8.31
CA LEU A 60 -11.80 -11.13 7.25
C LEU A 60 -11.16 -11.33 5.86
N ILE A 61 -10.08 -10.60 5.56
CA ILE A 61 -9.34 -10.76 4.30
C ILE A 61 -8.82 -12.20 4.16
N LYS A 62 -8.35 -12.79 5.26
CA LYS A 62 -7.92 -14.20 5.29
C LYS A 62 -9.08 -15.15 5.05
N GLU A 63 -10.22 -14.95 5.72
CA GLU A 63 -11.43 -15.79 5.59
C GLU A 63 -11.90 -15.87 4.13
N TYR A 64 -11.86 -14.74 3.41
CA TYR A 64 -12.33 -14.64 2.01
C TYR A 64 -11.24 -14.89 0.96
N ASP A 65 -10.05 -15.34 1.35
CA ASP A 65 -8.91 -15.58 0.46
C ASP A 65 -8.60 -14.38 -0.45
N ALA A 66 -8.62 -13.18 0.14
CA ALA A 66 -8.31 -11.93 -0.53
C ALA A 66 -6.87 -11.47 -0.21
N THR A 67 -6.50 -10.31 -0.73
CA THR A 67 -5.19 -9.67 -0.56
C THR A 67 -5.36 -8.34 0.17
N VAL A 68 -4.44 -7.99 1.06
CA VAL A 68 -4.34 -6.65 1.61
C VAL A 68 -3.28 -5.84 0.86
N ALA A 69 -3.55 -4.56 0.60
CA ALA A 69 -2.59 -3.61 0.04
C ALA A 69 -2.47 -2.39 0.96
N THR A 70 -1.26 -1.88 1.17
CA THR A 70 -0.98 -0.83 2.17
C THR A 70 -1.50 0.54 1.80
N ALA A 71 -1.69 0.83 0.52
CA ALA A 71 -2.19 2.11 0.04
C ALA A 71 -1.37 3.32 0.55
N HIS A 72 -2.00 4.36 1.11
CA HIS A 72 -1.35 5.64 1.44
C HIS A 72 -1.06 5.83 2.94
N ILE A 73 -1.06 4.74 3.71
CA ILE A 73 -0.72 4.79 5.14
C ILE A 73 0.78 5.08 5.35
N SER A 74 1.16 5.49 6.55
CA SER A 74 2.55 5.80 6.87
C SER A 74 3.46 4.57 6.79
N ILE A 75 4.78 4.79 6.70
CA ILE A 75 5.77 3.71 6.68
C ILE A 75 5.64 2.80 7.92
N GLY A 76 5.45 3.38 9.11
CA GLY A 76 5.27 2.60 10.34
C GLY A 76 4.02 1.72 10.30
N GLU A 77 2.90 2.28 9.84
CA GLU A 77 1.65 1.53 9.65
C GLU A 77 1.81 0.45 8.57
N SER A 78 2.50 0.74 7.48
CA SER A 78 2.76 -0.23 6.38
C SER A 78 3.55 -1.43 6.88
N ILE A 79 4.61 -1.20 7.66
CA ILE A 79 5.41 -2.27 8.26
C ILE A 79 4.56 -3.10 9.23
N ALA A 80 3.77 -2.45 10.08
CA ALA A 80 2.90 -3.13 11.05
C ALA A 80 1.83 -3.98 10.35
N VAL A 81 1.14 -3.43 9.36
CA VAL A 81 0.13 -4.15 8.56
C VAL A 81 0.77 -5.33 7.82
N CYS A 82 1.91 -5.12 7.15
CA CYS A 82 2.61 -6.18 6.43
C CYS A 82 2.98 -7.34 7.37
N ASN A 83 3.55 -7.05 8.54
CA ASN A 83 3.91 -8.08 9.50
C ASN A 83 2.68 -8.84 10.00
N ALA A 84 1.67 -8.14 10.50
CA ALA A 84 0.45 -8.75 11.03
C ALA A 84 -0.32 -9.57 9.98
N ALA A 85 -0.35 -9.11 8.74
CA ALA A 85 -0.96 -9.82 7.62
C ALA A 85 -0.19 -11.11 7.28
N ARG A 86 1.16 -11.06 7.22
CA ARG A 86 1.98 -12.22 6.91
C ARG A 86 1.94 -13.27 8.03
N GLU A 87 1.91 -12.86 9.29
CA GLU A 87 1.70 -13.76 10.43
C GLU A 87 0.37 -14.53 10.36
N ARG A 88 -0.67 -13.90 9.78
CA ARG A 88 -1.98 -14.51 9.52
C ARG A 88 -2.04 -15.32 8.23
N GLY A 89 -0.97 -15.31 7.43
CA GLY A 89 -0.93 -15.94 6.11
C GLY A 89 -1.80 -15.24 5.07
N VAL A 90 -2.04 -13.93 5.22
CA VAL A 90 -2.73 -13.08 4.24
C VAL A 90 -1.75 -12.68 3.13
N ARG A 91 -2.17 -12.77 1.86
CA ARG A 91 -1.41 -12.19 0.75
C ARG A 91 -1.33 -10.68 0.92
N THR A 92 -0.13 -10.12 0.77
CA THR A 92 0.15 -8.74 1.15
C THR A 92 0.91 -8.03 0.04
N VAL A 93 0.44 -6.84 -0.34
CA VAL A 93 1.08 -5.93 -1.28
C VAL A 93 1.53 -4.67 -0.55
N LEU A 94 2.81 -4.32 -0.70
CA LEU A 94 3.33 -3.00 -0.34
C LEU A 94 3.10 -2.08 -1.54
N THR A 95 2.11 -1.19 -1.42
CA THR A 95 1.66 -0.31 -2.50
C THR A 95 2.66 0.81 -2.72
N HIS A 96 3.09 1.03 -3.95
CA HIS A 96 3.97 2.11 -4.42
C HIS A 96 4.99 2.62 -3.37
N PRO A 97 5.91 1.75 -2.92
CA PRO A 97 6.85 2.08 -1.84
C PRO A 97 7.92 3.12 -2.22
N ASP A 98 7.94 3.55 -3.46
CA ASP A 98 8.87 4.57 -3.96
C ASP A 98 8.21 5.96 -4.11
N TRP A 99 6.88 6.06 -3.87
CA TRP A 99 6.17 7.33 -3.90
C TRP A 99 6.47 8.19 -2.67
N THR A 100 6.64 9.51 -2.86
CA THR A 100 7.08 10.43 -1.79
C THR A 100 6.27 10.37 -0.51
N CYS A 101 4.95 10.20 -0.62
CA CYS A 101 4.04 10.11 0.53
C CYS A 101 4.19 8.80 1.32
N THR A 102 4.60 7.72 0.65
CA THR A 102 4.64 6.35 1.21
C THR A 102 6.02 5.72 1.11
N THR A 103 7.06 6.52 0.88
CA THR A 103 8.42 6.02 0.65
C THR A 103 8.88 5.08 1.75
N VAL A 104 9.25 3.87 1.35
CA VAL A 104 9.85 2.85 2.22
C VAL A 104 11.29 2.62 1.75
N PRO A 105 12.31 2.70 2.63
CA PRO A 105 13.70 2.42 2.25
C PRO A 105 13.88 1.05 1.59
N ALA A 106 14.77 0.96 0.60
CA ALA A 106 14.96 -0.25 -0.20
C ALA A 106 15.35 -1.50 0.62
N ASP A 107 16.14 -1.30 1.68
CA ASP A 107 16.51 -2.36 2.60
C ASP A 107 15.30 -2.88 3.40
N VAL A 108 14.39 -1.99 3.80
CA VAL A 108 13.14 -2.36 4.46
C VAL A 108 12.19 -3.08 3.50
N GLN A 109 12.08 -2.61 2.23
CA GLN A 109 11.33 -3.31 1.19
C GLN A 109 11.84 -4.75 1.05
N THR A 110 13.16 -4.95 0.94
CA THR A 110 13.79 -6.27 0.84
C THR A 110 13.52 -7.14 2.08
N GLN A 111 13.51 -6.56 3.28
CA GLN A 111 13.17 -7.29 4.51
C GLN A 111 11.70 -7.75 4.51
N LEU A 112 10.78 -6.93 4.02
CA LEU A 112 9.36 -7.29 3.90
C LEU A 112 9.14 -8.37 2.85
N VAL A 113 9.85 -8.32 1.72
CA VAL A 113 9.84 -9.37 0.69
C VAL A 113 10.27 -10.72 1.26
N LYS A 114 11.32 -10.79 2.09
CA LYS A 114 11.72 -12.03 2.77
C LYS A 114 10.62 -12.64 3.64
N LYS A 115 9.63 -11.85 4.05
CA LYS A 115 8.43 -12.31 4.76
C LYS A 115 7.28 -12.68 3.81
N GLY A 116 7.48 -12.55 2.49
CA GLY A 116 6.50 -12.88 1.46
C GLY A 116 5.56 -11.73 1.10
N VAL A 117 5.97 -10.47 1.34
CA VAL A 117 5.26 -9.28 0.84
C VAL A 117 5.65 -9.07 -0.63
N ILE A 118 4.67 -8.74 -1.46
CA ILE A 118 4.86 -8.41 -2.88
C ILE A 118 4.97 -6.88 -2.99
N LEU A 119 5.90 -6.39 -3.81
CA LEU A 119 6.10 -4.97 -4.06
C LEU A 119 5.35 -4.53 -5.32
N GLU A 120 4.56 -3.47 -5.20
CA GLU A 120 3.99 -2.76 -6.34
C GLU A 120 4.94 -1.64 -6.77
N LYS A 121 5.52 -1.73 -7.96
CA LYS A 121 6.40 -0.72 -8.54
C LYS A 121 5.64 0.08 -9.58
N LEU A 122 5.65 1.41 -9.46
CA LEU A 122 4.85 2.25 -10.32
C LEU A 122 5.66 2.99 -11.36
N TRP A 123 5.19 2.97 -12.60
CA TRP A 123 5.66 3.88 -13.63
C TRP A 123 5.55 5.35 -13.20
N PHE A 124 4.47 5.69 -12.48
CA PHE A 124 4.23 7.05 -11.96
C PHE A 124 5.39 7.60 -11.12
N ASP A 125 6.12 6.76 -10.40
CA ASP A 125 7.22 7.19 -9.52
C ASP A 125 8.46 7.61 -10.29
N ILE A 126 8.65 7.10 -11.53
CA ILE A 126 9.82 7.42 -12.36
C ILE A 126 9.75 8.88 -12.80
N GLY A 127 10.78 9.65 -12.44
CA GLY A 127 10.92 11.06 -12.78
C GLY A 127 10.11 12.04 -11.91
N ILE A 128 9.14 11.57 -11.11
CA ILE A 128 8.32 12.46 -10.26
C ILE A 128 8.90 12.57 -8.86
N ASN A 129 9.41 11.46 -8.31
CA ASN A 129 9.88 11.39 -6.92
C ASN A 129 11.41 11.24 -6.85
N HIS A 130 12.13 11.75 -7.83
CA HIS A 130 13.57 11.53 -7.97
C HIS A 130 13.95 10.04 -8.14
N VAL A 131 12.97 9.20 -8.42
CA VAL A 131 13.17 7.79 -8.77
C VAL A 131 13.59 7.72 -10.23
N THR A 132 14.80 7.21 -10.48
CA THR A 132 15.24 6.92 -11.86
C THR A 132 14.85 5.49 -12.25
N ALA A 133 14.80 5.23 -13.56
CA ALA A 133 14.56 3.86 -14.06
C ALA A 133 15.64 2.89 -13.55
N GLU A 134 16.89 3.34 -13.46
CA GLU A 134 18.02 2.57 -12.96
C GLU A 134 17.84 2.21 -11.47
N TYR A 135 17.43 3.19 -10.64
CA TYR A 135 17.14 2.97 -9.22
C TYR A 135 16.02 1.94 -9.07
N MET A 136 14.90 2.14 -9.78
CA MET A 136 13.78 1.20 -9.73
C MET A 136 14.19 -0.22 -10.17
N ALA A 137 14.91 -0.32 -11.30
CA ALA A 137 15.41 -1.60 -11.77
C ALA A 137 16.36 -2.27 -10.76
N GLN A 138 17.18 -1.48 -10.04
CA GLN A 138 18.06 -2.02 -9.00
C GLN A 138 17.26 -2.51 -7.79
N THR A 139 16.28 -1.75 -7.31
CA THR A 139 15.44 -2.18 -6.17
C THR A 139 14.61 -3.42 -6.49
N ILE A 140 14.15 -3.58 -7.74
CA ILE A 140 13.47 -4.80 -8.21
C ILE A 140 14.44 -5.99 -8.20
N ARG A 141 15.68 -5.83 -8.68
CA ARG A 141 16.69 -6.91 -8.64
C ARG A 141 17.04 -7.31 -7.22
N ASP A 142 17.20 -6.34 -6.32
CA ASP A 142 17.55 -6.58 -4.91
C ASP A 142 16.41 -7.30 -4.15
N ALA A 143 15.17 -7.02 -4.50
CA ALA A 143 13.98 -7.67 -3.95
C ALA A 143 13.71 -9.06 -4.57
N GLY A 144 14.23 -9.32 -5.79
CA GLY A 144 13.87 -10.45 -6.63
C GLY A 144 12.66 -10.12 -7.51
N VAL A 145 12.83 -10.27 -8.83
CA VAL A 145 11.81 -9.90 -9.83
C VAL A 145 10.48 -10.62 -9.63
N GLU A 146 10.50 -11.83 -9.12
CA GLU A 146 9.34 -12.66 -8.82
C GLU A 146 8.49 -12.12 -7.66
N ASN A 147 9.03 -11.20 -6.87
CA ASN A 147 8.38 -10.58 -5.73
C ASN A 147 7.84 -9.18 -6.05
N CYS A 148 7.89 -8.77 -7.31
CA CYS A 148 7.48 -7.46 -7.75
C CYS A 148 6.48 -7.57 -8.91
N PHE A 149 5.57 -6.60 -8.99
CA PHE A 149 4.82 -6.33 -10.21
C PHE A 149 4.87 -4.86 -10.54
N MET A 150 4.71 -4.52 -11.81
CA MET A 150 4.66 -3.14 -12.26
C MET A 150 3.23 -2.74 -12.62
N ALA A 151 2.86 -1.52 -12.25
CA ALA A 151 1.63 -0.87 -12.63
C ALA A 151 1.92 0.57 -13.07
N THR A 152 0.93 1.25 -13.62
CA THR A 152 1.12 2.62 -14.10
C THR A 152 0.66 3.68 -13.11
N ASP A 153 -0.34 3.36 -12.31
CA ASP A 153 -1.11 4.33 -11.51
C ASP A 153 -1.57 5.54 -12.35
N ARG A 154 -1.98 5.27 -13.61
CA ARG A 154 -2.51 6.26 -14.54
C ARG A 154 -4.04 6.09 -14.67
N GLY A 155 -4.69 7.11 -15.24
CA GLY A 155 -6.14 7.16 -15.41
C GLY A 155 -6.78 8.36 -14.72
N GLN A 156 -5.99 9.17 -14.00
CA GLN A 156 -6.46 10.43 -13.44
C GLN A 156 -6.64 11.46 -14.54
N SER A 157 -7.59 12.39 -14.36
CA SER A 157 -7.82 13.49 -15.29
C SER A 157 -6.53 14.29 -15.56
N GLY A 158 -6.23 14.51 -16.83
CA GLY A 158 -5.04 15.27 -17.25
C GLY A 158 -3.72 14.49 -17.22
N LYS A 159 -3.78 13.17 -17.05
CA LYS A 159 -2.64 12.26 -17.15
C LYS A 159 -2.77 11.37 -18.39
N GLU A 160 -1.65 10.75 -18.80
CA GLU A 160 -1.62 9.79 -19.90
C GLU A 160 -2.50 8.58 -19.60
N TYR A 161 -2.96 7.88 -20.62
CA TYR A 161 -3.69 6.63 -20.46
C TYR A 161 -2.79 5.55 -19.86
N PRO A 162 -3.35 4.59 -19.07
CA PRO A 162 -2.56 3.53 -18.45
C PRO A 162 -1.68 2.75 -19.42
N VAL A 163 -2.19 2.47 -20.62
CA VAL A 163 -1.45 1.73 -21.65
C VAL A 163 -0.24 2.49 -22.19
N GLU A 164 -0.33 3.81 -22.27
CA GLU A 164 0.78 4.68 -22.72
C GLU A 164 1.93 4.70 -21.70
N GLY A 165 1.62 4.56 -20.43
CA GLY A 165 2.62 4.46 -19.36
C GLY A 165 3.39 3.14 -19.32
N LEU A 166 3.00 2.12 -20.10
CA LEU A 166 3.69 0.84 -20.20
C LEU A 166 4.49 0.69 -21.52
N MET A 167 4.38 1.63 -22.44
CA MET A 167 5.11 1.65 -23.72
C MET A 167 6.37 2.49 -23.64
#